data_61456b7aae8c0d8ea35e7f1aee7693f8
#
_entry.id   61456b7aae8c0d8ea35e7f1aee7693f8
#
_cell.length_a   1.000
_cell.length_b   1.000
_cell.length_c   1.000
_cell.angle_alpha   90.00
_cell.angle_beta   90.00
_cell.angle_gamma   90.00
#
_symmetry.space_group_name_H-M   'P 1'
#
loop_
_entity.id
_entity.type
_entity.pdbx_description
1 polymer ?
#
loop_
_entity_poly.entity_id
_entity_poly.type
_entity_poly.pdbx_seq_one_letter_code
_entity_poly.pdbx_strand_id
1 'polypeptide(L)'
;MQNQPAVRELPGSWPPEHTIWLNTGAPMPLLGLGTFRLQDKETVRLSLNAALENGYRLVDTAAVYGNEAAIGNALRELLPHYGLSRKDIFLTSKLSPRDHGEGPAEAACLHSLQGLGCDYLDLYLIHWPGTQGRPQEDKGNRERRQQSWRALERLHESGKLRAIGVSNYTVRHLQELLASCRVPPAVLQVELHPELAQSELLDFCRQKGIHVQAYSSLGTGQLVRCPEVVKVAERQGRTPAQVLLRWAVQQGVSVIPKSASPTRVAENSQLWNWNLTQTEMEELRALDCGKHYCWDPSGVV
;
A
#
# COMPACT_ATOMS: atom_id res chain seq x y z
N MET A 1 31.73 4.77 -24.93
CA MET A 1 30.75 5.74 -24.42
C MET A 1 29.79 4.97 -23.54
N GLN A 2 29.93 5.08 -22.22
CA GLN A 2 29.04 4.45 -21.24
C GLN A 2 27.71 5.23 -21.27
N ASN A 3 26.62 4.55 -21.64
CA ASN A 3 25.28 5.12 -21.48
C ASN A 3 25.06 5.41 -19.99
N GLN A 4 25.11 6.67 -19.61
CA GLN A 4 24.58 7.08 -18.31
C GLN A 4 23.08 6.78 -18.35
N PRO A 5 22.54 6.07 -17.33
CA PRO A 5 21.10 5.86 -17.24
C PRO A 5 20.43 7.23 -17.18
N ALA A 6 19.41 7.43 -18.01
CA ALA A 6 18.61 8.66 -18.01
C ALA A 6 18.19 8.98 -16.58
N VAL A 7 18.47 10.20 -16.14
CA VAL A 7 18.02 10.70 -14.83
C VAL A 7 16.49 10.66 -14.85
N ARG A 8 15.91 9.77 -14.04
CA ARG A 8 14.47 9.66 -13.89
C ARG A 8 13.96 10.84 -13.07
N GLU A 9 13.10 11.66 -13.67
CA GLU A 9 12.52 12.80 -12.98
C GLU A 9 11.37 12.35 -12.07
N LEU A 10 11.40 12.83 -10.82
CA LEU A 10 10.29 12.69 -9.88
C LEU A 10 9.28 13.83 -10.10
N PRO A 11 7.99 13.62 -9.78
CA PRO A 11 7.06 14.73 -9.62
C PRO A 11 7.64 15.77 -8.66
N GLY A 12 7.54 17.05 -9.00
CA GLY A 12 8.25 18.14 -8.32
C GLY A 12 8.01 18.30 -6.82
N SER A 13 6.98 17.60 -6.29
CA SER A 13 6.61 17.62 -4.87
C SER A 13 7.05 16.36 -4.09
N TRP A 14 7.77 15.41 -4.74
CA TRP A 14 8.16 14.16 -4.10
C TRP A 14 9.64 14.16 -3.73
N PRO A 15 9.99 14.11 -2.42
CA PRO A 15 11.38 14.01 -2.00
C PRO A 15 12.02 12.70 -2.47
N PRO A 16 13.16 12.73 -3.16
CA PRO A 16 13.82 11.54 -3.69
C PRO A 16 14.14 10.47 -2.63
N GLU A 17 14.57 10.92 -1.45
CA GLU A 17 14.94 10.08 -0.31
C GLU A 17 13.74 9.36 0.34
N HIS A 18 12.51 9.79 0.01
CA HIS A 18 11.27 9.20 0.54
C HIS A 18 10.48 8.46 -0.55
N THR A 19 11.14 8.17 -1.67
CA THR A 19 10.51 7.60 -2.86
C THR A 19 11.31 6.39 -3.34
N ILE A 20 10.62 5.35 -3.80
CA ILE A 20 11.23 4.19 -4.46
C ILE A 20 10.78 4.11 -5.91
N TRP A 21 11.56 3.42 -6.74
CA TRP A 21 11.20 3.13 -8.12
C TRP A 21 10.64 1.72 -8.23
N LEU A 22 9.40 1.61 -8.72
CA LEU A 22 8.78 0.33 -9.03
C LEU A 22 9.43 -0.33 -10.27
N ASN A 23 9.20 -1.63 -10.45
CA ASN A 23 9.67 -2.36 -11.64
C ASN A 23 9.06 -1.83 -12.95
N THR A 24 7.95 -1.12 -12.91
CA THR A 24 7.36 -0.38 -14.04
C THR A 24 8.12 0.90 -14.41
N GLY A 25 9.06 1.34 -13.58
CA GLY A 25 9.72 2.63 -13.69
C GLY A 25 8.92 3.80 -13.12
N ALA A 26 7.77 3.56 -12.51
CA ALA A 26 7.01 4.60 -11.80
C ALA A 26 7.61 4.86 -10.41
N PRO A 27 7.74 6.13 -9.97
CA PRO A 27 8.10 6.44 -8.60
C PRO A 27 6.92 6.20 -7.66
N MET A 28 7.17 5.78 -6.42
CA MET A 28 6.16 5.55 -5.37
C MET A 28 6.65 6.10 -4.03
N PRO A 29 5.88 6.95 -3.33
CA PRO A 29 6.23 7.39 -1.99
C PRO A 29 6.26 6.25 -0.97
N LEU A 30 7.22 6.29 -0.03
CA LEU A 30 7.33 5.30 1.04
C LEU A 30 6.29 5.48 2.15
N LEU A 31 5.69 6.67 2.26
CA LEU A 31 4.64 6.98 3.22
C LEU A 31 3.37 7.39 2.49
N GLY A 32 2.25 6.76 2.82
CA GLY A 32 0.93 7.10 2.31
C GLY A 32 -0.13 7.17 3.40
N LEU A 33 -1.26 7.80 3.09
CA LEU A 33 -2.46 7.79 3.93
C LEU A 33 -3.33 6.58 3.58
N GLY A 34 -3.50 5.65 4.52
CA GLY A 34 -4.53 4.62 4.44
C GLY A 34 -5.90 5.19 4.77
N THR A 35 -6.95 4.73 4.09
CA THR A 35 -8.30 5.26 4.26
C THR A 35 -9.34 4.23 4.72
N PHE A 36 -8.92 3.03 5.07
CA PHE A 36 -9.81 2.00 5.59
C PHE A 36 -10.59 2.50 6.82
N ARG A 37 -11.93 2.34 6.83
CA ARG A 37 -12.85 2.83 7.87
C ARG A 37 -12.95 4.37 8.00
N LEU A 38 -12.48 5.14 7.02
CA LEU A 38 -12.87 6.53 6.90
C LEU A 38 -14.15 6.57 6.04
N GLN A 39 -15.31 6.71 6.67
CA GLN A 39 -16.62 6.61 6.02
C GLN A 39 -17.27 7.97 5.80
N ASP A 40 -17.16 8.84 6.78
CA ASP A 40 -17.74 10.18 6.75
C ASP A 40 -16.92 11.12 5.83
N LYS A 41 -17.62 11.87 4.96
CA LYS A 41 -17.00 12.75 3.96
C LYS A 41 -16.13 13.83 4.59
N GLU A 42 -16.55 14.39 5.72
CA GLU A 42 -15.78 15.44 6.40
C GLU A 42 -14.53 14.84 7.05
N THR A 43 -14.64 13.67 7.67
CA THR A 43 -13.47 12.94 8.21
C THR A 43 -12.47 12.60 7.11
N VAL A 44 -12.93 12.16 5.92
CA VAL A 44 -12.07 11.93 4.76
C VAL A 44 -11.36 13.20 4.35
N ARG A 45 -12.10 14.32 4.21
CA ARG A 45 -11.57 15.63 3.82
C ARG A 45 -10.52 16.14 4.82
N LEU A 46 -10.81 16.09 6.11
CA LEU A 46 -9.88 16.52 7.17
C LEU A 46 -8.61 15.66 7.22
N SER A 47 -8.74 14.35 7.06
CA SER A 47 -7.58 13.43 7.03
C SER A 47 -6.70 13.68 5.81
N LEU A 48 -7.29 13.88 4.63
CA LEU A 48 -6.56 14.22 3.40
C LEU A 48 -5.90 15.59 3.49
N ASN A 49 -6.60 16.59 4.04
CA ASN A 49 -6.04 17.93 4.25
C ASN A 49 -4.78 17.86 5.13
N ALA A 50 -4.88 17.19 6.28
CA ALA A 50 -3.73 17.00 7.17
C ALA A 50 -2.60 16.22 6.51
N ALA A 51 -2.92 15.22 5.68
CA ALA A 51 -1.91 14.46 4.94
C ALA A 51 -1.16 15.34 3.92
N LEU A 52 -1.89 16.09 3.10
CA LEU A 52 -1.29 16.97 2.09
C LEU A 52 -0.44 18.07 2.73
N GLU A 53 -0.92 18.69 3.82
CA GLU A 53 -0.20 19.68 4.62
C GLU A 53 1.11 19.15 5.17
N ASN A 54 1.15 17.86 5.57
CA ASN A 54 2.34 17.20 6.12
C ASN A 54 3.16 16.42 5.07
N GLY A 55 3.01 16.74 3.79
CA GLY A 55 3.85 16.22 2.72
C GLY A 55 3.51 14.82 2.21
N TYR A 56 2.39 14.23 2.62
CA TYR A 56 1.93 12.98 2.02
C TYR A 56 1.59 13.19 0.54
N ARG A 57 2.01 12.23 -0.27
CA ARG A 57 1.72 12.23 -1.71
C ARG A 57 1.20 10.88 -2.21
N LEU A 58 0.90 9.95 -1.31
CA LEU A 58 0.26 8.67 -1.60
C LEU A 58 -1.02 8.54 -0.79
N VAL A 59 -2.11 8.15 -1.46
CA VAL A 59 -3.41 7.83 -0.86
C VAL A 59 -3.80 6.41 -1.26
N ASP A 60 -4.07 5.57 -0.25
CA ASP A 60 -4.51 4.20 -0.43
C ASP A 60 -5.98 4.05 -0.06
N THR A 61 -6.77 3.57 -1.00
CA THR A 61 -8.17 3.20 -0.79
C THR A 61 -8.49 1.84 -1.41
N ALA A 62 -9.75 1.45 -1.45
CA ALA A 62 -10.27 0.25 -2.11
C ALA A 62 -11.76 0.41 -2.41
N ALA A 63 -12.26 -0.28 -3.45
CA ALA A 63 -13.68 -0.29 -3.77
C ALA A 63 -14.56 -0.71 -2.59
N VAL A 64 -14.12 -1.72 -1.81
CA VAL A 64 -14.86 -2.21 -0.63
C VAL A 64 -14.90 -1.22 0.54
N TYR A 65 -14.09 -0.15 0.54
CA TYR A 65 -14.13 0.84 1.61
C TYR A 65 -15.32 1.81 1.46
N GLY A 66 -15.90 1.92 0.26
CA GLY A 66 -17.08 2.75 0.00
C GLY A 66 -16.81 4.26 0.09
N ASN A 67 -15.55 4.68 0.04
CA ASN A 67 -15.15 6.08 0.22
C ASN A 67 -14.45 6.71 -0.99
N GLU A 68 -14.34 5.98 -2.12
CA GLU A 68 -13.65 6.46 -3.32
C GLU A 68 -14.19 7.80 -3.81
N ALA A 69 -15.52 7.97 -3.87
CA ALA A 69 -16.14 9.22 -4.29
C ALA A 69 -15.86 10.39 -3.33
N ALA A 70 -15.82 10.13 -2.02
CA ALA A 70 -15.46 11.14 -1.03
C ALA A 70 -13.99 11.57 -1.18
N ILE A 71 -13.09 10.62 -1.42
CA ILE A 71 -11.66 10.88 -1.66
C ILE A 71 -11.49 11.68 -2.96
N GLY A 72 -12.13 11.28 -4.06
CA GLY A 72 -12.05 11.99 -5.35
C GLY A 72 -12.51 13.44 -5.24
N ASN A 73 -13.62 13.68 -4.55
CA ASN A 73 -14.15 15.03 -4.31
C ASN A 73 -13.19 15.85 -3.45
N ALA A 74 -12.68 15.29 -2.35
CA ALA A 74 -11.76 15.98 -1.46
C ALA A 74 -10.43 16.31 -2.15
N LEU A 75 -9.86 15.39 -2.96
CA LEU A 75 -8.65 15.66 -3.74
C LEU A 75 -8.88 16.78 -4.76
N ARG A 76 -10.02 16.81 -5.45
CA ARG A 76 -10.34 17.86 -6.42
C ARG A 76 -10.40 19.25 -5.75
N GLU A 77 -10.91 19.32 -4.53
CA GLU A 77 -10.96 20.57 -3.73
C GLU A 77 -9.57 20.95 -3.20
N LEU A 78 -8.85 19.99 -2.60
CA LEU A 78 -7.66 20.28 -1.81
C LEU A 78 -6.39 20.46 -2.67
N LEU A 79 -6.23 19.72 -3.76
CA LEU A 79 -4.99 19.79 -4.54
C LEU A 79 -4.66 21.20 -5.03
N PRO A 80 -5.62 21.98 -5.60
CA PRO A 80 -5.33 23.36 -5.99
C PRO A 80 -4.94 24.26 -4.83
N HIS A 81 -5.50 24.02 -3.64
CA HIS A 81 -5.17 24.77 -2.42
C HIS A 81 -3.69 24.64 -2.03
N TYR A 82 -3.10 23.46 -2.29
CA TYR A 82 -1.68 23.19 -2.03
C TYR A 82 -0.78 23.40 -3.27
N GLY A 83 -1.30 23.99 -4.37
CA GLY A 83 -0.55 24.14 -5.62
C GLY A 83 -0.21 22.81 -6.30
N LEU A 84 -0.97 21.77 -6.00
CA LEU A 84 -0.79 20.41 -6.51
C LEU A 84 -1.81 20.09 -7.60
N SER A 85 -1.51 19.06 -8.35
CA SER A 85 -2.39 18.47 -9.38
C SER A 85 -2.43 16.95 -9.25
N ARG A 86 -3.27 16.27 -10.04
CA ARG A 86 -3.42 14.80 -10.01
C ARG A 86 -2.07 14.06 -10.20
N LYS A 87 -1.16 14.60 -11.01
CA LYS A 87 0.16 14.00 -11.27
C LYS A 87 1.09 14.00 -10.05
N ASP A 88 0.82 14.86 -9.07
CA ASP A 88 1.61 15.01 -7.85
C ASP A 88 1.14 14.05 -6.74
N ILE A 89 0.12 13.23 -7.00
CA ILE A 89 -0.44 12.26 -6.05
C ILE A 89 -0.34 10.86 -6.63
N PHE A 90 0.19 9.94 -5.83
CA PHE A 90 0.14 8.51 -6.08
C PHE A 90 -1.16 7.93 -5.48
N LEU A 91 -2.08 7.52 -6.33
CA LEU A 91 -3.40 7.07 -5.92
C LEU A 91 -3.55 5.57 -6.15
N THR A 92 -3.83 4.84 -5.06
CA THR A 92 -4.04 3.39 -5.08
C THR A 92 -5.49 3.05 -4.79
N SER A 93 -6.07 2.15 -5.58
CA SER A 93 -7.30 1.45 -5.23
C SER A 93 -7.18 -0.06 -5.44
N LYS A 94 -8.22 -0.83 -5.10
CA LYS A 94 -8.16 -2.29 -5.07
C LYS A 94 -9.44 -2.92 -5.58
N LEU A 95 -9.26 -4.01 -6.34
CA LEU A 95 -10.34 -4.88 -6.81
C LEU A 95 -10.98 -5.63 -5.64
N SER A 96 -12.28 -5.49 -5.48
CA SER A 96 -13.04 -6.23 -4.47
C SER A 96 -12.95 -7.75 -4.72
N PRO A 97 -12.87 -8.58 -3.68
CA PRO A 97 -13.02 -10.05 -3.80
C PRO A 97 -14.32 -10.50 -4.48
N ARG A 98 -15.33 -9.64 -4.48
CA ARG A 98 -16.61 -9.87 -5.18
C ARG A 98 -16.47 -9.86 -6.70
N ASP A 99 -15.53 -9.04 -7.20
CA ASP A 99 -15.43 -8.67 -8.61
C ASP A 99 -14.31 -9.44 -9.34
N HIS A 100 -13.91 -10.62 -8.79
CA HIS A 100 -12.97 -11.50 -9.46
C HIS A 100 -13.53 -12.06 -10.78
N GLY A 101 -12.67 -12.15 -11.79
CA GLY A 101 -12.98 -12.58 -13.15
C GLY A 101 -12.64 -11.49 -14.15
N GLU A 102 -12.53 -11.82 -15.43
CA GLU A 102 -11.99 -10.90 -16.43
C GLU A 102 -12.89 -9.67 -16.67
N GLY A 103 -14.15 -9.87 -17.04
CA GLY A 103 -15.11 -8.79 -17.26
C GLY A 103 -15.46 -8.02 -15.98
N PRO A 104 -15.79 -8.70 -14.87
CA PRO A 104 -16.06 -8.01 -13.59
C PRO A 104 -14.89 -7.16 -13.10
N ALA A 105 -13.64 -7.64 -13.22
CA ALA A 105 -12.47 -6.88 -12.77
C ALA A 105 -12.23 -5.60 -13.60
N GLU A 106 -12.44 -5.67 -14.91
CA GLU A 106 -12.37 -4.50 -15.79
C GLU A 106 -13.45 -3.47 -15.42
N ALA A 107 -14.69 -3.90 -15.31
CA ALA A 107 -15.82 -3.03 -14.92
C ALA A 107 -15.60 -2.38 -13.54
N ALA A 108 -15.13 -3.14 -12.55
CA ALA A 108 -14.84 -2.64 -11.21
C ALA A 108 -13.73 -1.58 -11.22
N CYS A 109 -12.67 -1.78 -11.99
CA CYS A 109 -11.60 -0.79 -12.12
C CYS A 109 -12.12 0.51 -12.76
N LEU A 110 -12.91 0.43 -13.81
CA LEU A 110 -13.52 1.60 -14.47
C LEU A 110 -14.47 2.33 -13.51
N HIS A 111 -15.20 1.60 -12.67
CA HIS A 111 -16.05 2.19 -11.64
C HIS A 111 -15.22 2.93 -10.57
N SER A 112 -14.10 2.35 -10.13
CA SER A 112 -13.16 3.02 -9.21
C SER A 112 -12.61 4.31 -9.80
N LEU A 113 -12.20 4.32 -11.08
CA LEU A 113 -11.75 5.52 -11.79
C LEU A 113 -12.84 6.60 -11.80
N GLN A 114 -14.08 6.21 -12.12
CA GLN A 114 -15.23 7.12 -12.11
C GLN A 114 -15.49 7.67 -10.70
N GLY A 115 -15.50 6.83 -9.68
CA GLY A 115 -15.72 7.24 -8.29
C GLY A 115 -14.66 8.22 -7.80
N LEU A 116 -13.40 7.96 -8.11
CA LEU A 116 -12.28 8.83 -7.77
C LEU A 116 -12.18 10.09 -8.67
N GLY A 117 -12.94 10.13 -9.78
CA GLY A 117 -12.94 11.26 -10.71
C GLY A 117 -11.59 11.46 -11.39
N CYS A 118 -10.93 10.40 -11.81
CA CYS A 118 -9.61 10.45 -12.45
C CYS A 118 -9.53 9.55 -13.68
N ASP A 119 -8.63 9.90 -14.61
CA ASP A 119 -8.43 9.19 -15.88
C ASP A 119 -7.54 7.95 -15.72
N TYR A 120 -6.71 7.92 -14.67
CA TYR A 120 -5.79 6.82 -14.36
C TYR A 120 -5.60 6.64 -12.86
N LEU A 121 -5.20 5.42 -12.47
CA LEU A 121 -4.65 5.11 -11.14
C LEU A 121 -3.16 4.87 -11.24
N ASP A 122 -2.42 5.27 -10.21
CA ASP A 122 -0.98 4.99 -10.14
C ASP A 122 -0.73 3.53 -9.79
N LEU A 123 -1.62 2.92 -8.97
CA LEU A 123 -1.57 1.51 -8.62
C LEU A 123 -2.98 0.94 -8.46
N TYR A 124 -3.22 -0.23 -9.02
CA TYR A 124 -4.43 -1.00 -8.75
C TYR A 124 -4.07 -2.41 -8.32
N LEU A 125 -4.65 -2.86 -7.20
CA LEU A 125 -4.31 -4.13 -6.58
C LEU A 125 -5.48 -5.12 -6.65
N ILE A 126 -5.21 -6.40 -6.87
CA ILE A 126 -6.13 -7.44 -6.45
C ILE A 126 -6.11 -7.48 -4.92
N HIS A 127 -7.24 -7.21 -4.24
CA HIS A 127 -7.30 -7.00 -2.79
C HIS A 127 -7.05 -8.27 -1.98
N TRP A 128 -7.57 -9.39 -2.43
CA TRP A 128 -7.45 -10.71 -1.79
C TRP A 128 -7.33 -11.81 -2.84
N PRO A 129 -6.61 -12.92 -2.57
CA PRO A 129 -6.45 -14.02 -3.54
C PRO A 129 -7.72 -14.84 -3.73
N GLY A 130 -8.64 -14.83 -2.76
CA GLY A 130 -9.91 -15.57 -2.79
C GLY A 130 -11.08 -14.76 -3.32
N THR A 131 -12.05 -15.44 -3.89
CA THR A 131 -13.30 -14.86 -4.39
C THR A 131 -14.36 -14.87 -3.29
N GLN A 132 -15.05 -13.76 -3.08
CA GLN A 132 -16.11 -13.67 -2.08
C GLN A 132 -17.22 -14.71 -2.35
N GLY A 133 -17.60 -15.40 -1.29
CA GLY A 133 -18.65 -16.44 -1.36
C GLY A 133 -18.14 -17.81 -1.82
N ARG A 134 -16.84 -17.97 -2.12
CA ARG A 134 -16.21 -19.26 -2.39
C ARG A 134 -15.44 -19.76 -1.17
N PRO A 135 -15.43 -21.08 -0.88
CA PRO A 135 -14.52 -21.65 0.09
C PRO A 135 -13.06 -21.35 -0.24
N GLN A 136 -12.21 -21.28 0.78
CA GLN A 136 -10.78 -21.02 0.58
C GLN A 136 -10.11 -22.11 -0.26
N GLU A 137 -10.55 -23.37 -0.11
CA GLU A 137 -10.03 -24.57 -0.78
C GLU A 137 -10.55 -24.73 -2.22
N ASP A 138 -11.45 -23.85 -2.66
CA ASP A 138 -12.01 -23.92 -4.01
C ASP A 138 -10.97 -23.54 -5.06
N LYS A 139 -10.57 -24.52 -5.88
CA LYS A 139 -9.60 -24.34 -6.99
C LYS A 139 -10.00 -23.25 -7.99
N GLY A 140 -11.29 -22.92 -8.07
CA GLY A 140 -11.81 -21.82 -8.87
C GLY A 140 -11.31 -20.44 -8.42
N ASN A 141 -10.77 -20.29 -7.19
CA ASN A 141 -10.13 -19.08 -6.74
C ASN A 141 -8.91 -18.73 -7.61
N ARG A 142 -8.07 -19.74 -7.91
CA ARG A 142 -6.90 -19.58 -8.78
C ARG A 142 -7.27 -19.09 -10.17
N GLU A 143 -8.24 -19.73 -10.80
CA GLU A 143 -8.69 -19.35 -12.14
C GLU A 143 -9.23 -17.92 -12.17
N ARG A 144 -10.07 -17.57 -11.19
CA ARG A 144 -10.68 -16.24 -11.08
C ARG A 144 -9.66 -15.13 -10.88
N ARG A 145 -8.65 -15.31 -10.00
CA ARG A 145 -7.59 -14.31 -9.82
C ARG A 145 -6.69 -14.18 -11.06
N GLN A 146 -6.44 -15.26 -11.80
CA GLN A 146 -5.72 -15.20 -13.08
C GLN A 146 -6.51 -14.43 -14.15
N GLN A 147 -7.83 -14.64 -14.23
CA GLN A 147 -8.70 -13.87 -15.11
C GLN A 147 -8.68 -12.38 -14.75
N SER A 148 -8.78 -12.06 -13.46
CA SER A 148 -8.67 -10.69 -12.97
C SER A 148 -7.34 -10.06 -13.35
N TRP A 149 -6.23 -10.80 -13.21
CA TRP A 149 -4.91 -10.29 -13.57
C TRP A 149 -4.82 -9.94 -15.06
N ARG A 150 -5.33 -10.77 -15.95
CA ARG A 150 -5.37 -10.48 -17.39
C ARG A 150 -6.16 -9.19 -17.70
N ALA A 151 -7.24 -8.92 -16.99
CA ALA A 151 -7.97 -7.66 -17.12
C ALA A 151 -7.12 -6.47 -16.69
N LEU A 152 -6.40 -6.59 -15.55
CA LEU A 152 -5.51 -5.53 -15.08
C LEU A 152 -4.34 -5.28 -16.05
N GLU A 153 -3.78 -6.32 -16.66
CA GLU A 153 -2.74 -6.20 -17.69
C GLU A 153 -3.23 -5.35 -18.90
N ARG A 154 -4.44 -5.61 -19.40
CA ARG A 154 -5.01 -4.80 -20.49
C ARG A 154 -5.25 -3.33 -20.09
N LEU A 155 -5.73 -3.11 -18.87
CA LEU A 155 -5.91 -1.75 -18.36
C LEU A 155 -4.58 -1.02 -18.15
N HIS A 156 -3.53 -1.74 -17.81
CA HIS A 156 -2.18 -1.22 -17.73
C HIS A 156 -1.65 -0.86 -19.14
N GLU A 157 -1.80 -1.76 -20.11
CA GLU A 157 -1.43 -1.53 -21.53
C GLU A 157 -2.15 -0.31 -22.11
N SER A 158 -3.41 -0.07 -21.72
CA SER A 158 -4.20 1.09 -22.17
C SER A 158 -3.87 2.40 -21.43
N GLY A 159 -2.94 2.38 -20.48
CA GLY A 159 -2.54 3.55 -19.69
C GLY A 159 -3.51 3.97 -18.57
N LYS A 160 -4.59 3.22 -18.34
CA LYS A 160 -5.52 3.48 -17.21
C LYS A 160 -4.91 3.13 -15.86
N LEU A 161 -3.96 2.21 -15.83
CA LEU A 161 -3.21 1.81 -14.63
C LEU A 161 -1.71 1.99 -14.89
N ARG A 162 -1.02 2.79 -14.09
CA ARG A 162 0.44 3.01 -14.22
C ARG A 162 1.25 1.83 -13.68
N ALA A 163 0.72 1.19 -12.65
CA ALA A 163 1.25 -0.04 -12.08
C ALA A 163 0.10 -0.94 -11.63
N ILE A 164 0.34 -2.25 -11.65
CA ILE A 164 -0.59 -3.26 -11.15
C ILE A 164 0.11 -4.12 -10.12
N GLY A 165 -0.65 -4.60 -9.13
CA GLY A 165 -0.11 -5.40 -8.05
C GLY A 165 -1.16 -6.23 -7.35
N VAL A 166 -0.77 -6.82 -6.24
CA VAL A 166 -1.62 -7.71 -5.46
C VAL A 166 -1.54 -7.37 -3.97
N SER A 167 -2.56 -7.79 -3.22
CA SER A 167 -2.59 -7.67 -1.78
C SER A 167 -2.95 -9.02 -1.16
N ASN A 168 -2.34 -9.32 -0.01
CA ASN A 168 -2.59 -10.55 0.73
C ASN A 168 -2.20 -11.85 -0.01
N TYR A 169 -1.26 -11.77 -0.94
CA TYR A 169 -0.72 -12.94 -1.61
C TYR A 169 0.45 -13.52 -0.79
N THR A 170 0.48 -14.84 -0.65
CA THR A 170 1.60 -15.59 -0.10
C THR A 170 2.66 -15.85 -1.17
N VAL A 171 3.83 -16.37 -0.79
CA VAL A 171 4.86 -16.79 -1.75
C VAL A 171 4.30 -17.74 -2.81
N ARG A 172 3.45 -18.72 -2.42
CA ARG A 172 2.77 -19.63 -3.35
C ARG A 172 1.93 -18.89 -4.38
N HIS A 173 1.09 -17.94 -3.94
CA HIS A 173 0.25 -17.15 -4.85
C HIS A 173 1.09 -16.30 -5.81
N LEU A 174 2.20 -15.72 -5.33
CA LEU A 174 3.12 -14.96 -6.19
C LEU A 174 3.84 -15.86 -7.22
N GLN A 175 4.26 -17.06 -6.82
CA GLN A 175 4.87 -18.02 -7.75
C GLN A 175 3.90 -18.43 -8.86
N GLU A 176 2.63 -18.70 -8.51
CA GLU A 176 1.59 -19.01 -9.48
C GLU A 176 1.32 -17.85 -10.45
N LEU A 177 1.27 -16.62 -9.93
CA LEU A 177 1.06 -15.42 -10.73
C LEU A 177 2.23 -15.21 -11.69
N LEU A 178 3.46 -15.25 -11.18
CA LEU A 178 4.68 -15.04 -11.96
C LEU A 178 4.90 -16.11 -13.05
N ALA A 179 4.36 -17.32 -12.88
CA ALA A 179 4.43 -18.37 -13.89
C ALA A 179 3.51 -18.12 -15.10
N SER A 180 2.53 -17.20 -15.01
CA SER A 180 1.51 -17.01 -16.04
C SER A 180 1.27 -15.56 -16.47
N CYS A 181 1.77 -14.57 -15.71
CA CYS A 181 1.60 -13.16 -16.04
C CYS A 181 2.53 -12.71 -17.18
N ARG A 182 2.07 -11.73 -17.96
CA ARG A 182 2.88 -10.98 -18.93
C ARG A 182 3.54 -9.77 -18.28
N VAL A 183 2.80 -9.10 -17.39
CA VAL A 183 3.28 -7.97 -16.59
C VAL A 183 3.45 -8.46 -15.15
N PRO A 184 4.66 -8.48 -14.58
CA PRO A 184 4.85 -8.89 -13.19
C PRO A 184 4.22 -7.86 -12.23
N PRO A 185 3.75 -8.29 -11.03
CA PRO A 185 3.23 -7.36 -10.04
C PRO A 185 4.32 -6.37 -9.62
N ALA A 186 3.97 -5.09 -9.56
CA ALA A 186 4.88 -4.04 -9.13
C ALA A 186 4.93 -3.93 -7.59
N VAL A 187 3.80 -4.18 -6.93
CA VAL A 187 3.63 -4.04 -5.48
C VAL A 187 2.89 -5.26 -4.92
N LEU A 188 3.37 -5.74 -3.78
CA LEU A 188 2.65 -6.62 -2.86
C LEU A 188 2.28 -5.83 -1.60
N GLN A 189 0.98 -5.64 -1.34
CA GLN A 189 0.50 -5.00 -0.11
C GLN A 189 0.05 -6.08 0.89
N VAL A 190 0.67 -6.13 2.07
CA VAL A 190 0.39 -7.16 3.09
C VAL A 190 0.34 -6.56 4.49
N GLU A 191 -0.27 -7.29 5.41
CA GLU A 191 -0.10 -7.03 6.83
C GLU A 191 1.37 -7.25 7.22
N LEU A 192 2.00 -6.22 7.80
CA LEU A 192 3.40 -6.32 8.22
C LEU A 192 3.67 -5.37 9.40
N HIS A 193 4.22 -5.94 10.45
CA HIS A 193 4.60 -5.28 11.70
C HIS A 193 5.53 -6.23 12.51
N PRO A 194 6.13 -5.79 13.63
CA PRO A 194 7.06 -6.63 14.38
C PRO A 194 6.55 -8.02 14.81
N GLU A 195 5.26 -8.18 15.15
CA GLU A 195 4.68 -9.50 15.48
C GLU A 195 4.35 -10.36 14.24
N LEU A 196 4.49 -9.81 13.02
CA LEU A 196 4.32 -10.48 11.73
C LEU A 196 5.32 -9.89 10.73
N ALA A 197 6.59 -10.27 10.88
CA ALA A 197 7.69 -9.68 10.09
C ALA A 197 7.75 -10.18 8.64
N GLN A 198 7.13 -11.30 8.31
CA GLN A 198 7.01 -11.85 6.96
C GLN A 198 8.36 -11.97 6.21
N SER A 199 9.44 -12.35 6.92
CA SER A 199 10.81 -12.30 6.39
C SER A 199 11.00 -13.09 5.09
N GLU A 200 10.44 -14.30 4.99
CA GLU A 200 10.50 -15.12 3.76
C GLU A 200 9.82 -14.40 2.58
N LEU A 201 8.65 -13.81 2.82
CA LEU A 201 7.89 -13.09 1.81
C LEU A 201 8.62 -11.83 1.33
N LEU A 202 9.23 -11.09 2.26
CA LEU A 202 10.06 -9.92 1.95
C LEU A 202 11.26 -10.30 1.07
N ASP A 203 11.96 -11.38 1.43
CA ASP A 203 13.12 -11.85 0.66
C ASP A 203 12.71 -12.33 -0.73
N PHE A 204 11.61 -13.05 -0.84
CA PHE A 204 11.06 -13.46 -2.13
C PHE A 204 10.72 -12.25 -3.02
N CYS A 205 10.02 -11.26 -2.47
CA CYS A 205 9.65 -10.04 -3.21
C CYS A 205 10.89 -9.27 -3.67
N ARG A 206 11.89 -9.12 -2.80
CA ARG A 206 13.17 -8.47 -3.13
C ARG A 206 13.87 -9.16 -4.30
N GLN A 207 13.95 -10.50 -4.29
CA GLN A 207 14.54 -11.29 -5.38
C GLN A 207 13.79 -11.14 -6.71
N LYS A 208 12.47 -10.89 -6.66
CA LYS A 208 11.61 -10.74 -7.84
C LYS A 208 11.41 -9.30 -8.29
N GLY A 209 12.01 -8.33 -7.60
CA GLY A 209 11.82 -6.91 -7.90
C GLY A 209 10.39 -6.41 -7.64
N ILE A 210 9.69 -7.02 -6.68
CA ILE A 210 8.34 -6.64 -6.25
C ILE A 210 8.49 -5.78 -4.99
N HIS A 211 7.95 -4.57 -5.01
CA HIS A 211 7.97 -3.71 -3.83
C HIS A 211 6.93 -4.17 -2.80
N VAL A 212 7.29 -4.17 -1.52
CA VAL A 212 6.36 -4.50 -0.43
C VAL A 212 5.84 -3.24 0.23
N GLN A 213 4.53 -3.18 0.41
CA GLN A 213 3.83 -2.14 1.15
C GLN A 213 3.11 -2.75 2.34
N ALA A 214 3.34 -2.17 3.53
CA ALA A 214 2.76 -2.64 4.78
C ALA A 214 1.45 -1.93 5.11
N TYR A 215 0.39 -2.69 5.36
CA TYR A 215 -0.79 -2.20 6.05
C TYR A 215 -0.84 -2.73 7.50
N SER A 216 -1.69 -2.15 8.33
CA SER A 216 -1.80 -2.46 9.78
C SER A 216 -0.47 -2.41 10.53
N SER A 217 0.48 -1.58 10.11
CA SER A 217 1.83 -1.47 10.70
C SER A 217 1.82 -1.13 12.20
N LEU A 218 0.70 -0.62 12.72
CA LEU A 218 0.49 -0.33 14.15
C LEU A 218 -0.24 -1.46 14.90
N GLY A 219 -0.39 -2.66 14.29
CA GLY A 219 -1.15 -3.78 14.86
C GLY A 219 -2.59 -3.40 15.20
N THR A 220 -3.28 -2.69 14.27
CA THR A 220 -4.62 -2.11 14.50
C THR A 220 -4.73 -1.23 15.76
N GLY A 221 -3.60 -0.65 16.20
CA GLY A 221 -3.50 0.20 17.40
C GLY A 221 -3.16 -0.57 18.69
N GLN A 222 -2.90 -1.86 18.63
CA GLN A 222 -2.50 -2.64 19.80
C GLN A 222 -0.98 -2.54 20.05
N LEU A 223 -0.17 -2.60 19.00
CA LEU A 223 1.29 -2.57 19.11
C LEU A 223 1.85 -1.26 19.68
N VAL A 224 1.13 -0.16 19.59
CA VAL A 224 1.56 1.11 20.21
C VAL A 224 1.59 1.06 21.75
N ARG A 225 1.03 0.00 22.33
CA ARG A 225 1.03 -0.26 23.79
C ARG A 225 1.91 -1.44 24.17
N CYS A 226 2.58 -2.08 23.21
CA CYS A 226 3.51 -3.18 23.46
C CYS A 226 4.70 -2.65 24.27
N PRO A 227 5.02 -3.25 25.44
CA PRO A 227 6.07 -2.75 26.32
C PRO A 227 7.45 -2.61 25.63
N GLU A 228 7.79 -3.56 24.75
CA GLU A 228 9.04 -3.55 24.00
C GLU A 228 9.09 -2.37 23.02
N VAL A 229 7.99 -2.10 22.32
CA VAL A 229 7.88 -0.94 21.41
C VAL A 229 7.95 0.37 22.18
N VAL A 230 7.28 0.45 23.35
CA VAL A 230 7.31 1.63 24.22
C VAL A 230 8.73 1.91 24.71
N LYS A 231 9.48 0.89 25.16
CA LYS A 231 10.88 1.04 25.60
C LYS A 231 11.78 1.59 24.47
N VAL A 232 11.63 1.09 23.25
CA VAL A 232 12.38 1.62 22.10
C VAL A 232 11.98 3.07 21.83
N ALA A 233 10.69 3.40 21.89
CA ALA A 233 10.18 4.74 21.68
C ALA A 233 10.74 5.74 22.72
N GLU A 234 10.79 5.37 23.98
CA GLU A 234 11.37 6.19 25.06
C GLU A 234 12.87 6.45 24.83
N ARG A 235 13.66 5.42 24.45
CA ARG A 235 15.09 5.58 24.14
C ARG A 235 15.33 6.52 22.96
N GLN A 236 14.46 6.47 21.97
CA GLN A 236 14.56 7.29 20.75
C GLN A 236 13.93 8.69 20.90
N GLY A 237 13.22 8.98 22.00
CA GLY A 237 12.45 10.21 22.14
C GLY A 237 11.37 10.36 21.05
N ARG A 238 10.76 9.24 20.65
CA ARG A 238 9.74 9.15 19.59
C ARG A 238 8.48 8.49 20.12
N THR A 239 7.39 8.58 19.36
CA THR A 239 6.17 7.85 19.72
C THR A 239 6.27 6.37 19.28
N PRO A 240 5.56 5.46 19.96
CA PRO A 240 5.47 4.05 19.54
C PRO A 240 5.00 3.90 18.08
N ALA A 241 4.08 4.76 17.62
CA ALA A 241 3.64 4.75 16.23
C ALA A 241 4.79 5.08 15.25
N GLN A 242 5.58 6.11 15.55
CA GLN A 242 6.76 6.45 14.76
C GLN A 242 7.77 5.32 14.71
N VAL A 243 8.03 4.64 15.84
CA VAL A 243 8.95 3.49 15.91
C VAL A 243 8.48 2.36 14.99
N LEU A 244 7.21 1.98 15.08
CA LEU A 244 6.63 0.91 14.26
C LEU A 244 6.69 1.23 12.76
N LEU A 245 6.36 2.46 12.38
CA LEU A 245 6.43 2.91 10.99
C LEU A 245 7.88 2.99 10.49
N ARG A 246 8.79 3.50 11.32
CA ARG A 246 10.21 3.57 10.99
C ARG A 246 10.84 2.19 10.82
N TRP A 247 10.48 1.23 11.65
CA TRP A 247 10.92 -0.15 11.54
C TRP A 247 10.61 -0.76 10.17
N ALA A 248 9.42 -0.51 9.62
CA ALA A 248 9.07 -0.97 8.29
C ALA A 248 9.81 -0.19 7.19
N VAL A 249 9.80 1.15 7.25
CA VAL A 249 10.45 2.01 6.23
C VAL A 249 11.95 1.77 6.17
N GLN A 250 12.62 1.54 7.30
CA GLN A 250 14.06 1.29 7.35
C GLN A 250 14.46 -0.06 6.70
N GLN A 251 13.51 -0.97 6.49
CA GLN A 251 13.68 -2.21 5.73
C GLN A 251 13.37 -2.04 4.23
N GLY A 252 13.06 -0.82 3.79
CA GLY A 252 12.66 -0.53 2.42
C GLY A 252 11.20 -0.87 2.11
N VAL A 253 10.35 -0.99 3.13
CA VAL A 253 8.91 -1.27 3.02
C VAL A 253 8.13 0.03 3.12
N SER A 254 7.23 0.32 2.17
CA SER A 254 6.35 1.48 2.29
C SER A 254 5.21 1.23 3.28
N VAL A 255 4.70 2.29 3.89
CA VAL A 255 3.67 2.21 4.95
C VAL A 255 2.49 3.12 4.63
N ILE A 256 1.29 2.68 5.01
CA ILE A 256 0.04 3.39 4.81
C ILE A 256 -0.78 3.50 6.11
N PRO A 257 -0.22 4.16 7.15
CA PRO A 257 -0.97 4.34 8.39
C PRO A 257 -2.28 5.08 8.15
N LYS A 258 -3.35 4.60 8.79
CA LYS A 258 -4.67 5.24 8.78
C LYS A 258 -4.88 6.05 10.05
N SER A 259 -5.31 7.28 9.92
CA SER A 259 -5.78 8.08 11.05
C SER A 259 -6.89 9.04 10.63
N ALA A 260 -7.90 9.18 11.50
CA ALA A 260 -8.93 10.22 11.42
C ALA A 260 -8.53 11.49 12.22
N SER A 261 -7.39 11.46 12.94
CA SER A 261 -6.88 12.58 13.72
C SER A 261 -5.80 13.33 12.95
N PRO A 262 -5.99 14.60 12.61
CA PRO A 262 -4.97 15.43 11.96
C PRO A 262 -3.62 15.43 12.69
N THR A 263 -3.65 15.50 14.02
CA THR A 263 -2.45 15.45 14.86
C THR A 263 -1.66 14.16 14.67
N ARG A 264 -2.34 12.98 14.63
CA ARG A 264 -1.68 11.71 14.40
C ARG A 264 -1.20 11.56 12.95
N VAL A 265 -1.88 12.15 11.98
CA VAL A 265 -1.39 12.20 10.60
C VAL A 265 -0.08 12.96 10.53
N ALA A 266 0.01 14.14 11.17
CA ALA A 266 1.23 14.93 11.28
C ALA A 266 2.34 14.17 12.04
N GLU A 267 2.02 13.50 13.15
CA GLU A 267 2.96 12.68 13.92
C GLU A 267 3.56 11.57 13.05
N ASN A 268 2.71 10.83 12.33
CA ASN A 268 3.12 9.71 11.49
C ASN A 268 3.99 10.12 10.28
N SER A 269 4.04 11.41 9.91
CA SER A 269 4.92 11.91 8.84
C SER A 269 6.38 12.09 9.28
N GLN A 270 6.65 12.15 10.58
CA GLN A 270 7.98 12.46 11.13
C GLN A 270 8.87 11.21 11.23
N LEU A 271 9.18 10.63 10.07
CA LEU A 271 9.91 9.36 9.99
C LEU A 271 11.37 9.51 9.50
N TRP A 272 11.79 10.68 8.98
CA TRP A 272 12.94 10.72 8.07
C TRP A 272 14.26 11.14 8.70
N ASN A 273 14.27 11.94 9.74
CA ASN A 273 15.48 12.56 10.31
C ASN A 273 16.13 11.74 11.44
N TRP A 274 15.85 10.44 11.51
CA TRP A 274 16.35 9.55 12.55
C TRP A 274 16.30 8.09 12.10
N ASN A 275 17.05 7.22 12.78
CA ASN A 275 17.10 5.80 12.50
C ASN A 275 17.02 4.99 13.79
N LEU A 276 16.39 3.83 13.71
CA LEU A 276 16.55 2.78 14.70
C LEU A 276 17.97 2.19 14.56
N THR A 277 18.62 1.92 15.69
CA THR A 277 19.88 1.18 15.71
C THR A 277 19.66 -0.28 15.28
N GLN A 278 20.74 -0.96 14.89
CA GLN A 278 20.67 -2.37 14.54
C GLN A 278 20.09 -3.21 15.70
N THR A 279 20.51 -2.93 16.93
CA THR A 279 19.99 -3.61 18.13
C THR A 279 18.47 -3.40 18.29
N GLU A 280 17.99 -2.17 18.11
CA GLU A 280 16.56 -1.89 18.20
C GLU A 280 15.74 -2.55 17.06
N MET A 281 16.30 -2.60 15.85
CA MET A 281 15.70 -3.35 14.75
C MET A 281 15.56 -4.84 15.06
N GLU A 282 16.57 -5.42 15.73
CA GLU A 282 16.59 -6.83 16.15
C GLU A 282 15.66 -7.07 17.33
N GLU A 283 15.63 -6.18 18.34
CA GLU A 283 14.68 -6.24 19.46
C GLU A 283 13.23 -6.27 18.96
N LEU A 284 12.89 -5.39 18.00
CA LEU A 284 11.56 -5.36 17.42
C LEU A 284 11.28 -6.61 16.57
N ARG A 285 12.25 -7.09 15.80
CA ARG A 285 12.12 -8.32 15.01
C ARG A 285 11.92 -9.56 15.88
N ALA A 286 12.49 -9.58 17.07
CA ALA A 286 12.33 -10.68 18.04
C ALA A 286 10.88 -10.83 18.55
N LEU A 287 10.00 -9.86 18.31
CA LEU A 287 8.57 -9.96 18.59
C LEU A 287 7.81 -10.83 17.58
N ASP A 288 8.44 -11.24 16.48
CA ASP A 288 7.78 -12.02 15.43
C ASP A 288 7.28 -13.36 15.98
N CYS A 289 5.98 -13.54 15.95
CA CYS A 289 5.29 -14.74 16.39
C CYS A 289 4.22 -15.21 15.38
N GLY A 290 4.23 -14.67 14.18
CA GLY A 290 3.27 -14.99 13.14
C GLY A 290 1.84 -14.51 13.44
N LYS A 291 1.68 -13.50 14.29
CA LYS A 291 0.35 -13.04 14.74
C LYS A 291 -0.28 -12.11 13.72
N HIS A 292 -1.42 -12.52 13.20
CA HIS A 292 -2.29 -11.68 12.37
C HIS A 292 -3.29 -10.88 13.21
N TYR A 293 -3.45 -9.59 12.91
CA TYR A 293 -4.54 -8.73 13.37
C TYR A 293 -5.68 -8.65 12.35
N CYS A 294 -5.38 -9.01 11.10
CA CYS A 294 -6.29 -9.09 9.99
C CYS A 294 -6.47 -10.56 9.57
N TRP A 295 -7.27 -10.78 8.53
CA TRP A 295 -7.52 -12.14 8.04
C TRP A 295 -6.27 -12.77 7.41
N ASP A 296 -6.01 -14.05 7.74
CA ASP A 296 -4.90 -14.82 7.20
C ASP A 296 -5.27 -15.43 5.83
N PRO A 297 -4.57 -15.08 4.73
CA PRO A 297 -4.85 -15.58 3.39
C PRO A 297 -4.23 -16.96 3.09
N SER A 298 -3.48 -17.55 4.01
CA SER A 298 -2.67 -18.76 3.77
C SER A 298 -3.48 -19.99 3.37
N GLY A 299 -4.76 -20.05 3.81
CA GLY A 299 -5.69 -21.12 3.47
C GLY A 299 -6.28 -21.03 2.06
N VAL A 300 -6.13 -19.93 1.34
CA VAL A 300 -6.68 -19.80 -0.03
C VAL A 300 -5.82 -20.56 -1.03
N VAL A 301 -6.44 -21.45 -1.82
CA VAL A 301 -5.78 -22.22 -2.90
C VAL A 301 -5.88 -21.53 -4.24
#